data_1e67ea9ed46189163ff404314aa77004
#
_entry.id   1e67ea9ed46189163ff404314aa77004
#
_cell.length_a   1.000
_cell.length_b   1.000
_cell.length_c   1.000
_cell.angle_alpha   90.00
_cell.angle_beta   90.00
_cell.angle_gamma   90.00
#
_symmetry.space_group_name_H-M   'P 1'
#
loop_
_entity.id
_entity.type
_entity.pdbx_description
1 polymer ?
#
loop_
_entity_poly.entity_id
_entity_poly.type
_entity_poly.pdbx_seq_one_letter_code
_entity_poly.pdbx_strand_id
1 'polypeptide(L)'
;SEKRINAVFTDIYRRRNMEISNITNSDRSEVLVQALPYIQKYQNKTVVIKYGGNAMVNEELQDAVMTDIVLLRSVGVNIVLVHGGGPEISDMLKRVGKQSRFVDGLRYTAEETIDIVQMVLAGKVNKHLVQLISKHGGKAIGLCGIDGEMMKAVKYTKSDVGFVGEITEIDTDVIDYTLENKYIPVISSVATGENGEVFNINADTAAAAIAASLHAEKLLLMTDISGLLMDKDDDSTLIHDVQVSEIPSLKSQGVISGGMIPKIDCCVEAVRRGVLQTNIIDGRIPHSILMELFTDEGFGTMFHG
;
A
#
# COMPACT_ATOMS: atom_id res chain seq x y z
N SER A 1 0.28 6.41 29.08
CA SER A 1 -0.36 7.61 29.02
C SER A 1 0.21 8.51 27.93
N GLU A 2 -0.66 9.05 27.11
CA GLU A 2 -0.39 9.82 25.88
C GLU A 2 0.66 10.94 26.03
N LYS A 3 0.66 11.65 27.16
CA LYS A 3 1.64 12.72 27.39
C LYS A 3 3.10 12.24 27.47
N ARG A 4 3.36 11.00 27.89
CA ARG A 4 4.72 10.43 27.90
C ARG A 4 5.15 9.99 26.51
N ILE A 5 4.22 9.47 25.71
CA ILE A 5 4.48 9.04 24.32
C ILE A 5 4.81 10.28 23.46
N ASN A 6 4.00 11.34 23.55
CA ASN A 6 4.26 12.59 22.84
C ASN A 6 5.58 13.28 23.24
N ALA A 7 5.98 13.19 24.52
CA ALA A 7 7.26 13.73 24.97
C ALA A 7 8.46 12.96 24.39
N VAL A 8 8.37 11.64 24.31
CA VAL A 8 9.42 10.78 23.72
C VAL A 8 9.54 11.04 22.21
N PHE A 9 8.41 11.15 21.48
CA PHE A 9 8.41 11.46 20.06
C PHE A 9 8.98 12.87 19.78
N THR A 10 8.62 13.87 20.57
CA THR A 10 9.18 15.23 20.42
C THR A 10 10.69 15.27 20.68
N ASP A 11 11.19 14.45 21.59
CA ASP A 11 12.63 14.37 21.89
C ASP A 11 13.40 13.64 20.78
N ILE A 12 12.83 12.57 20.23
CA ILE A 12 13.38 11.86 19.05
C ILE A 12 13.42 12.79 17.85
N TYR A 13 12.36 13.56 17.59
CA TYR A 13 12.30 14.51 16.47
C TYR A 13 13.31 15.66 16.63
N ARG A 14 13.50 16.16 17.86
CA ARG A 14 14.52 17.15 18.16
C ARG A 14 15.94 16.60 18.00
N ARG A 15 16.21 15.37 18.45
CA ARG A 15 17.51 14.71 18.28
C ARG A 15 17.79 14.46 16.79
N ARG A 16 16.82 13.97 16.04
CA ARG A 16 16.92 13.74 14.59
C ARG A 16 17.19 15.04 13.82
N ASN A 17 16.50 16.13 14.15
CA ASN A 17 16.76 17.45 13.55
C ASN A 17 18.15 18.03 13.96
N MET A 18 18.64 17.77 15.17
CA MET A 18 20.00 18.15 15.58
C MET A 18 21.07 17.30 14.88
N GLU A 19 20.83 16.01 14.67
CA GLU A 19 21.74 15.14 13.91
C GLU A 19 21.79 15.55 12.43
N ILE A 20 20.65 15.86 11.80
CA ILE A 20 20.60 16.36 10.42
C ILE A 20 21.29 17.74 10.29
N SER A 21 21.23 18.59 11.31
CA SER A 21 21.94 19.89 11.30
C SER A 21 23.47 19.75 11.33
N ASN A 22 23.98 18.61 11.79
CA ASN A 22 25.41 18.32 11.84
C ASN A 22 25.99 17.71 10.54
N ILE A 23 25.13 17.31 9.60
CA ILE A 23 25.54 16.77 8.31
C ILE A 23 26.09 17.92 7.44
N THR A 24 27.32 17.80 6.96
CA THR A 24 27.94 18.81 6.11
C THR A 24 27.29 18.88 4.74
N ASN A 25 27.49 19.98 4.00
CA ASN A 25 27.01 20.07 2.62
C ASN A 25 27.67 19.03 1.70
N SER A 26 28.90 18.62 2.01
CA SER A 26 29.61 17.53 1.31
C SER A 26 28.87 16.20 1.51
N ASP A 27 28.56 15.85 2.76
CA ASP A 27 27.85 14.59 3.09
C ASP A 27 26.46 14.56 2.42
N ARG A 28 25.73 15.67 2.44
CA ARG A 28 24.44 15.80 1.75
C ARG A 28 24.56 15.56 0.26
N SER A 29 25.61 16.12 -0.36
CA SER A 29 25.84 15.95 -1.80
C SER A 29 26.18 14.49 -2.11
N GLU A 30 26.98 13.83 -1.24
CA GLU A 30 27.35 12.45 -1.42
C GLU A 30 26.16 11.50 -1.30
N VAL A 31 25.26 11.70 -0.32
CA VAL A 31 24.01 10.93 -0.19
C VAL A 31 23.15 11.08 -1.45
N LEU A 32 23.04 12.28 -2.01
CA LEU A 32 22.28 12.50 -3.26
C LEU A 32 22.92 11.80 -4.46
N VAL A 33 24.25 11.77 -4.54
CA VAL A 33 24.96 11.05 -5.61
C VAL A 33 24.80 9.54 -5.46
N GLN A 34 24.82 9.01 -4.23
CA GLN A 34 24.58 7.60 -3.94
C GLN A 34 23.16 7.15 -4.33
N ALA A 35 22.17 8.05 -4.32
CA ALA A 35 20.81 7.74 -4.77
C ALA A 35 20.69 7.60 -6.31
N LEU A 36 21.67 8.10 -7.09
CA LEU A 36 21.59 8.19 -8.57
C LEU A 36 21.38 6.81 -9.24
N PRO A 37 22.06 5.71 -8.89
CA PRO A 37 21.83 4.41 -9.51
C PRO A 37 20.40 3.90 -9.31
N TYR A 38 19.82 4.13 -8.15
CA TYR A 38 18.43 3.73 -7.84
C TYR A 38 17.42 4.58 -8.62
N ILE A 39 17.66 5.91 -8.71
CA ILE A 39 16.83 6.81 -9.54
C ILE A 39 16.85 6.32 -10.99
N GLN A 40 18.01 6.01 -11.55
CA GLN A 40 18.15 5.48 -12.91
C GLN A 40 17.46 4.14 -13.10
N LYS A 41 17.54 3.24 -12.10
CA LYS A 41 16.88 1.92 -12.12
C LYS A 41 15.35 2.05 -12.22
N TYR A 42 14.76 2.98 -11.47
CA TYR A 42 13.30 3.13 -11.38
C TYR A 42 12.72 4.21 -12.30
N GLN A 43 13.54 5.00 -12.99
CA GLN A 43 13.07 6.04 -13.91
C GLN A 43 12.19 5.43 -15.01
N ASN A 44 10.99 5.99 -15.19
CA ASN A 44 9.93 5.52 -16.10
C ASN A 44 9.40 4.10 -15.79
N LYS A 45 9.80 3.50 -14.68
CA LYS A 45 9.23 2.23 -14.21
C LYS A 45 7.99 2.50 -13.37
N THR A 46 7.04 1.56 -13.41
CA THR A 46 5.82 1.63 -12.60
C THR A 46 6.03 0.91 -11.28
N VAL A 47 5.76 1.62 -10.18
CA VAL A 47 5.74 1.09 -8.82
C VAL A 47 4.34 1.26 -8.26
N VAL A 48 3.71 0.17 -7.87
CA VAL A 48 2.41 0.17 -7.21
C VAL A 48 2.62 0.10 -5.71
N ILE A 49 2.02 1.01 -4.97
CA ILE A 49 2.11 1.09 -3.51
C ILE A 49 0.72 0.87 -2.93
N LYS A 50 0.55 -0.21 -2.17
CA LYS A 50 -0.64 -0.40 -1.35
C LYS A 50 -0.44 0.34 -0.03
N TYR A 51 -1.27 1.33 0.20
CA TYR A 51 -1.28 2.17 1.39
C TYR A 51 -2.36 1.74 2.39
N GLY A 52 -1.98 1.51 3.65
CA GLY A 52 -2.90 1.04 4.68
C GLY A 52 -2.24 0.96 6.06
N GLY A 53 -2.97 0.40 7.04
CA GLY A 53 -2.48 0.21 8.39
C GLY A 53 -2.29 1.51 9.18
N ASN A 54 -1.38 1.51 10.13
CA ASN A 54 -1.07 2.64 10.99
C ASN A 54 -0.62 3.90 10.21
N ALA A 55 -0.02 3.73 9.03
CA ALA A 55 0.34 4.82 8.16
C ALA A 55 -0.86 5.69 7.73
N MET A 56 -2.09 5.16 7.78
CA MET A 56 -3.30 5.92 7.46
C MET A 56 -3.85 6.75 8.62
N VAL A 57 -3.52 6.44 9.87
CA VAL A 57 -4.12 7.09 11.05
C VAL A 57 -3.15 7.99 11.79
N ASN A 58 -1.85 7.91 11.52
CA ASN A 58 -0.81 8.73 12.11
C ASN A 58 -0.40 9.85 11.13
N GLU A 59 -0.58 11.10 11.51
CA GLU A 59 -0.31 12.27 10.64
C GLU A 59 1.17 12.37 10.20
N GLU A 60 2.13 12.05 11.08
CA GLU A 60 3.56 12.09 10.74
C GLU A 60 3.92 11.02 9.70
N LEU A 61 3.34 9.82 9.84
CA LEU A 61 3.53 8.74 8.87
C LEU A 61 2.84 9.06 7.54
N GLN A 62 1.65 9.68 7.57
CA GLN A 62 0.98 10.16 6.37
C GLN A 62 1.85 11.17 5.62
N ASP A 63 2.36 12.19 6.31
CA ASP A 63 3.23 13.22 5.73
C ASP A 63 4.53 12.61 5.15
N ALA A 64 5.15 11.64 5.83
CA ALA A 64 6.32 10.93 5.35
C ALA A 64 6.03 10.16 4.05
N VAL A 65 4.95 9.36 4.02
CA VAL A 65 4.55 8.59 2.84
C VAL A 65 4.22 9.50 1.65
N MET A 66 3.49 10.60 1.87
CA MET A 66 3.15 11.53 0.79
C MET A 66 4.39 12.24 0.26
N THR A 67 5.35 12.58 1.13
CA THR A 67 6.65 13.13 0.73
C THR A 67 7.41 12.14 -0.14
N ASP A 68 7.48 10.86 0.24
CA ASP A 68 8.16 9.80 -0.51
C ASP A 68 7.54 9.65 -1.91
N ILE A 69 6.21 9.56 -1.99
CA ILE A 69 5.47 9.44 -3.25
C ILE A 69 5.75 10.61 -4.19
N VAL A 70 5.71 11.84 -3.67
CA VAL A 70 5.97 13.06 -4.46
C VAL A 70 7.43 13.12 -4.90
N LEU A 71 8.38 12.75 -4.04
CA LEU A 71 9.80 12.68 -4.39
C LEU A 71 10.02 11.67 -5.52
N LEU A 72 9.53 10.43 -5.36
CA LEU A 72 9.66 9.39 -6.39
C LEU A 72 9.06 9.83 -7.73
N ARG A 73 7.87 10.44 -7.71
CA ARG A 73 7.27 10.99 -8.94
C ARG A 73 8.12 12.09 -9.55
N SER A 74 8.72 12.95 -8.74
CA SER A 74 9.56 14.07 -9.19
C SER A 74 10.86 13.61 -9.87
N VAL A 75 11.40 12.45 -9.46
CA VAL A 75 12.58 11.85 -10.10
C VAL A 75 12.24 10.91 -11.26
N GLY A 76 10.96 10.85 -11.66
CA GLY A 76 10.52 10.15 -12.88
C GLY A 76 10.00 8.74 -12.69
N VAL A 77 9.74 8.29 -11.45
CA VAL A 77 9.07 7.01 -11.18
C VAL A 77 7.58 7.15 -11.42
N ASN A 78 6.95 6.19 -12.08
CA ASN A 78 5.50 6.13 -12.23
C ASN A 78 4.89 5.48 -10.99
N ILE A 79 4.25 6.27 -10.14
CA ILE A 79 3.66 5.81 -8.88
C ILE A 79 2.16 5.63 -9.05
N VAL A 80 1.65 4.46 -8.63
CA VAL A 80 0.22 4.16 -8.48
C VAL A 80 -0.05 3.87 -7.01
N LEU A 81 -0.89 4.68 -6.38
CA LEU A 81 -1.25 4.52 -4.97
C LEU A 81 -2.59 3.81 -4.85
N VAL A 82 -2.61 2.60 -4.30
CA VAL A 82 -3.84 1.86 -4.02
C VAL A 82 -4.12 1.87 -2.52
N HIS A 83 -5.32 2.22 -2.11
CA HIS A 83 -5.64 2.33 -0.70
C HIS A 83 -6.91 1.59 -0.29
N GLY A 84 -6.93 1.17 0.97
CA GLY A 84 -8.13 0.77 1.68
C GLY A 84 -8.69 1.91 2.54
N GLY A 85 -9.32 1.57 3.66
CA GLY A 85 -9.90 2.54 4.62
C GLY A 85 -10.71 1.80 5.68
N GLY A 86 -10.19 0.68 6.16
CA GLY A 86 -10.87 -0.15 7.16
C GLY A 86 -11.27 0.61 8.43
N PRO A 87 -10.37 1.38 9.06
CA PRO A 87 -10.69 2.21 10.22
C PRO A 87 -11.79 3.24 9.94
N GLU A 88 -11.71 3.95 8.81
CA GLU A 88 -12.65 4.99 8.43
C GLU A 88 -14.04 4.43 8.12
N ILE A 89 -14.10 3.25 7.49
CA ILE A 89 -15.36 2.52 7.28
C ILE A 89 -15.96 2.13 8.63
N SER A 90 -15.16 1.59 9.55
CA SER A 90 -15.61 1.18 10.88
C SER A 90 -16.13 2.36 11.70
N ASP A 91 -15.44 3.50 11.65
CA ASP A 91 -15.88 4.75 12.29
C ASP A 91 -17.22 5.23 11.71
N MET A 92 -17.34 5.27 10.38
CA MET A 92 -18.58 5.71 9.73
C MET A 92 -19.75 4.78 10.04
N LEU A 93 -19.55 3.46 9.98
CA LEU A 93 -20.59 2.48 10.34
C LEU A 93 -21.06 2.69 11.79
N LYS A 94 -20.13 2.89 12.73
CA LYS A 94 -20.46 3.19 14.12
C LYS A 94 -21.28 4.48 14.26
N ARG A 95 -20.94 5.53 13.52
CA ARG A 95 -21.64 6.83 13.55
C ARG A 95 -23.09 6.72 13.03
N VAL A 96 -23.37 5.79 12.12
CA VAL A 96 -24.73 5.51 11.64
C VAL A 96 -25.41 4.36 12.37
N GLY A 97 -24.88 3.94 13.52
CA GLY A 97 -25.49 2.92 14.39
C GLY A 97 -25.30 1.47 13.90
N LYS A 98 -24.37 1.22 12.97
CA LYS A 98 -24.07 -0.11 12.46
C LYS A 98 -22.74 -0.64 13.02
N GLN A 99 -22.60 -1.97 13.10
CA GLN A 99 -21.39 -2.63 13.57
C GLN A 99 -20.60 -3.24 12.42
N SER A 100 -19.27 -3.14 12.51
CA SER A 100 -18.38 -3.86 11.62
C SER A 100 -18.28 -5.33 12.02
N ARG A 101 -18.42 -6.23 11.05
CA ARG A 101 -18.20 -7.67 11.21
C ARG A 101 -17.14 -8.13 10.21
N PHE A 102 -16.33 -9.10 10.61
CA PHE A 102 -15.31 -9.71 9.76
C PHE A 102 -15.52 -11.23 9.72
N VAL A 103 -15.28 -11.82 8.55
CA VAL A 103 -15.31 -13.27 8.30
C VAL A 103 -14.05 -13.59 7.51
N ASP A 104 -13.22 -14.49 8.01
CA ASP A 104 -11.95 -14.90 7.38
C ASP A 104 -11.03 -13.69 6.99
N GLY A 105 -11.02 -12.65 7.82
CA GLY A 105 -10.25 -11.43 7.57
C GLY A 105 -10.88 -10.45 6.57
N LEU A 106 -11.98 -10.82 5.90
CA LEU A 106 -12.74 -9.95 5.01
C LEU A 106 -13.87 -9.25 5.77
N ARG A 107 -14.12 -7.98 5.44
CA ARG A 107 -15.24 -7.22 6.02
C ARG A 107 -16.54 -7.73 5.44
N TYR A 108 -17.43 -8.27 6.27
CA TYR A 108 -18.80 -8.54 5.86
C TYR A 108 -19.46 -7.22 5.45
N THR A 109 -19.89 -7.13 4.20
CA THR A 109 -20.47 -5.92 3.61
C THR A 109 -21.91 -6.22 3.17
N ALA A 110 -22.87 -5.87 4.02
CA ALA A 110 -24.29 -6.03 3.68
C ALA A 110 -24.72 -5.05 2.59
N GLU A 111 -25.84 -5.33 1.91
CA GLU A 111 -26.44 -4.46 0.89
C GLU A 111 -26.64 -3.01 1.38
N GLU A 112 -27.12 -2.86 2.60
CA GLU A 112 -27.31 -1.56 3.25
C GLU A 112 -26.02 -0.85 3.70
N THR A 113 -24.87 -1.48 3.57
CA THR A 113 -23.56 -0.93 4.00
C THR A 113 -22.58 -0.74 2.84
N ILE A 114 -22.85 -1.31 1.67
CA ILE A 114 -21.96 -1.15 0.52
C ILE A 114 -21.88 0.32 0.05
N ASP A 115 -23.00 1.06 0.08
CA ASP A 115 -23.02 2.49 -0.24
C ASP A 115 -22.14 3.29 0.72
N ILE A 116 -22.16 2.94 2.02
CA ILE A 116 -21.30 3.57 3.03
C ILE A 116 -19.82 3.26 2.74
N VAL A 117 -19.49 2.02 2.39
CA VAL A 117 -18.14 1.63 2.01
C VAL A 117 -17.67 2.43 0.79
N GLN A 118 -18.48 2.53 -0.25
CA GLN A 118 -18.19 3.32 -1.45
C GLN A 118 -18.00 4.80 -1.11
N MET A 119 -18.91 5.42 -0.37
CA MET A 119 -18.80 6.83 0.04
C MET A 119 -17.52 7.10 0.83
N VAL A 120 -17.17 6.21 1.75
CA VAL A 120 -15.96 6.37 2.59
C VAL A 120 -14.71 6.17 1.75
N LEU A 121 -14.62 5.10 0.98
CA LEU A 121 -13.41 4.80 0.21
C LEU A 121 -13.21 5.78 -0.95
N ALA A 122 -14.19 5.91 -1.85
CA ALA A 122 -14.04 6.74 -3.05
C ALA A 122 -14.19 8.26 -2.77
N GLY A 123 -14.97 8.63 -1.76
CA GLY A 123 -15.20 10.03 -1.40
C GLY A 123 -14.26 10.53 -0.32
N LYS A 124 -14.37 10.04 0.90
CA LYS A 124 -13.63 10.58 2.06
C LYS A 124 -12.14 10.27 2.00
N VAL A 125 -11.76 9.00 1.98
CA VAL A 125 -10.36 8.58 2.08
C VAL A 125 -9.60 8.96 0.82
N ASN A 126 -10.13 8.60 -0.34
CA ASN A 126 -9.50 8.88 -1.64
C ASN A 126 -9.19 10.37 -1.81
N LYS A 127 -10.18 11.24 -1.60
CA LYS A 127 -10.00 12.69 -1.80
C LYS A 127 -9.12 13.33 -0.73
N HIS A 128 -9.09 12.77 0.48
CA HIS A 128 -8.14 13.19 1.50
C HIS A 128 -6.69 12.90 1.07
N LEU A 129 -6.40 11.72 0.54
CA LEU A 129 -5.07 11.36 0.03
C LEU A 129 -4.65 12.23 -1.15
N VAL A 130 -5.55 12.49 -2.10
CA VAL A 130 -5.30 13.44 -3.20
C VAL A 130 -4.94 14.83 -2.68
N GLN A 131 -5.65 15.31 -1.65
CA GLN A 131 -5.36 16.61 -1.02
C GLN A 131 -3.99 16.60 -0.33
N LEU A 132 -3.64 15.53 0.38
CA LEU A 132 -2.33 15.40 1.03
C LEU A 132 -1.20 15.41 0.00
N ILE A 133 -1.29 14.63 -1.09
CA ILE A 133 -0.30 14.65 -2.18
C ILE A 133 -0.15 16.08 -2.74
N SER A 134 -1.27 16.80 -2.93
CA SER A 134 -1.25 18.18 -3.42
C SER A 134 -0.58 19.14 -2.43
N LYS A 135 -0.78 18.96 -1.12
CA LYS A 135 -0.12 19.72 -0.04
C LYS A 135 1.41 19.58 -0.12
N HIS A 136 1.90 18.42 -0.52
CA HIS A 136 3.33 18.15 -0.73
C HIS A 136 3.85 18.51 -2.13
N GLY A 137 3.05 19.20 -2.96
CA GLY A 137 3.44 19.67 -4.29
C GLY A 137 3.29 18.65 -5.42
N GLY A 138 2.72 17.48 -5.14
CA GLY A 138 2.39 16.48 -6.16
C GLY A 138 1.09 16.79 -6.89
N LYS A 139 0.89 16.15 -8.04
CA LYS A 139 -0.38 16.19 -8.79
C LYS A 139 -1.00 14.80 -8.79
N ALA A 140 -2.19 14.65 -8.22
CA ALA A 140 -2.87 13.37 -8.12
C ALA A 140 -4.30 13.41 -8.65
N ILE A 141 -4.77 12.29 -9.17
CA ILE A 141 -6.18 12.07 -9.53
C ILE A 141 -6.69 10.89 -8.70
N GLY A 142 -7.80 11.12 -8.01
CA GLY A 142 -8.46 10.08 -7.23
C GLY A 142 -9.46 9.32 -8.09
N LEU A 143 -9.28 8.00 -8.14
CA LEU A 143 -10.05 7.02 -8.90
C LEU A 143 -10.61 5.94 -7.97
N CYS A 144 -11.60 5.22 -8.44
CA CYS A 144 -12.03 3.93 -7.90
C CYS A 144 -12.27 2.95 -9.05
N GLY A 145 -12.37 1.67 -8.76
CA GLY A 145 -12.50 0.66 -9.81
C GLY A 145 -13.75 0.78 -10.71
N ILE A 146 -14.73 1.61 -10.31
CA ILE A 146 -15.93 1.91 -11.11
C ILE A 146 -15.61 2.89 -12.23
N ASP A 147 -14.63 3.80 -12.03
CA ASP A 147 -14.26 4.80 -13.01
C ASP A 147 -13.72 4.13 -14.29
N GLY A 148 -14.40 4.34 -15.41
CA GLY A 148 -14.07 3.69 -16.69
C GLY A 148 -14.17 2.17 -16.68
N GLU A 149 -14.93 1.58 -15.73
CA GLU A 149 -15.00 0.12 -15.51
C GLU A 149 -13.62 -0.51 -15.27
N MET A 150 -12.70 0.27 -14.71
CA MET A 150 -11.28 -0.10 -14.50
C MET A 150 -11.10 -1.40 -13.72
N MET A 151 -12.01 -1.72 -12.79
CA MET A 151 -11.94 -2.93 -11.97
C MET A 151 -13.29 -3.66 -12.00
N LYS A 152 -13.35 -4.79 -12.71
CA LYS A 152 -14.52 -5.66 -12.73
C LYS A 152 -14.38 -6.77 -11.71
N ALA A 153 -15.48 -7.11 -11.05
CA ALA A 153 -15.52 -8.13 -10.03
C ALA A 153 -16.82 -8.94 -10.08
N VAL A 154 -16.72 -10.17 -9.57
CA VAL A 154 -17.89 -11.01 -9.26
C VAL A 154 -18.00 -11.15 -7.76
N LYS A 155 -19.19 -11.54 -7.28
CA LYS A 155 -19.42 -11.77 -5.85
C LYS A 155 -18.46 -12.87 -5.34
N TYR A 156 -17.78 -12.60 -4.21
CA TYR A 156 -16.95 -13.60 -3.52
C TYR A 156 -17.82 -14.75 -3.00
N THR A 157 -17.45 -16.00 -3.30
CA THR A 157 -18.27 -17.18 -3.04
C THR A 157 -17.70 -18.18 -2.04
N LYS A 158 -16.43 -17.99 -1.62
CA LYS A 158 -15.75 -18.96 -0.70
C LYS A 158 -16.28 -18.87 0.74
N SER A 159 -16.85 -17.73 1.14
CA SER A 159 -17.57 -17.54 2.41
C SER A 159 -18.66 -16.48 2.22
N ASP A 160 -19.67 -16.47 3.10
CA ASP A 160 -20.71 -15.42 3.06
C ASP A 160 -20.18 -14.14 3.69
N VAL A 161 -19.75 -13.23 2.83
CA VAL A 161 -19.23 -11.90 3.18
C VAL A 161 -20.03 -10.76 2.57
N GLY A 162 -21.20 -11.07 1.97
CA GLY A 162 -22.10 -10.07 1.37
C GLY A 162 -21.55 -9.50 0.06
N PHE A 163 -21.49 -8.17 -0.05
CA PHE A 163 -21.03 -7.42 -1.25
C PHE A 163 -19.49 -7.26 -1.24
N VAL A 164 -18.77 -8.32 -0.98
CA VAL A 164 -17.33 -8.43 -1.22
C VAL A 164 -17.12 -9.07 -2.59
N GLY A 165 -16.19 -8.53 -3.38
CA GLY A 165 -15.91 -8.99 -4.73
C GLY A 165 -14.57 -9.72 -4.86
N GLU A 166 -14.51 -10.61 -5.85
CA GLU A 166 -13.32 -11.20 -6.42
C GLU A 166 -13.08 -10.59 -7.79
N ILE A 167 -11.88 -9.99 -8.00
CA ILE A 167 -11.56 -9.28 -9.24
C ILE A 167 -11.44 -10.29 -10.40
N THR A 168 -12.10 -9.99 -11.50
CA THR A 168 -12.05 -10.79 -12.74
C THR A 168 -11.22 -10.12 -13.82
N GLU A 169 -11.20 -8.78 -13.85
CA GLU A 169 -10.52 -8.02 -14.90
C GLU A 169 -10.05 -6.67 -14.33
N ILE A 170 -8.90 -6.20 -14.77
CA ILE A 170 -8.41 -4.82 -14.61
C ILE A 170 -8.16 -4.25 -16.00
N ASP A 171 -8.86 -3.17 -16.33
CA ASP A 171 -8.58 -2.31 -17.47
C ASP A 171 -7.64 -1.18 -17.03
N THR A 172 -6.48 -1.06 -17.65
CA THR A 172 -5.46 -0.09 -17.25
C THR A 172 -5.55 1.25 -17.96
N ASP A 173 -6.41 1.42 -18.94
CA ASP A 173 -6.48 2.61 -19.81
C ASP A 173 -6.56 3.93 -19.01
N VAL A 174 -7.42 3.99 -17.99
CA VAL A 174 -7.56 5.20 -17.13
C VAL A 174 -6.31 5.43 -16.30
N ILE A 175 -5.67 4.36 -15.82
CA ILE A 175 -4.43 4.44 -15.05
C ILE A 175 -3.30 4.94 -15.94
N ASP A 176 -3.13 4.33 -17.11
CA ASP A 176 -2.09 4.67 -18.09
C ASP A 176 -2.25 6.12 -18.57
N TYR A 177 -3.48 6.54 -18.92
CA TYR A 177 -3.77 7.94 -19.24
C TYR A 177 -3.37 8.92 -18.13
N THR A 178 -3.65 8.53 -16.87
CA THR A 178 -3.31 9.33 -15.69
C THR A 178 -1.79 9.46 -15.52
N LEU A 179 -1.05 8.35 -15.67
CA LEU A 179 0.42 8.30 -15.59
C LEU A 179 1.09 9.08 -16.72
N GLU A 180 0.64 8.92 -17.97
CA GLU A 180 1.15 9.64 -19.16
C GLU A 180 1.03 11.15 -19.00
N ASN A 181 -0.08 11.62 -18.41
CA ASN A 181 -0.28 13.04 -18.10
C ASN A 181 0.43 13.49 -16.81
N LYS A 182 1.33 12.65 -16.27
CA LYS A 182 2.18 12.93 -15.11
C LYS A 182 1.42 13.18 -13.81
N TYR A 183 0.21 12.66 -13.69
CA TYR A 183 -0.52 12.59 -12.42
C TYR A 183 -0.17 11.30 -11.67
N ILE A 184 -0.42 11.30 -10.37
CA ILE A 184 -0.37 10.13 -9.50
C ILE A 184 -1.80 9.59 -9.38
N PRO A 185 -2.13 8.41 -9.95
CA PRO A 185 -3.42 7.78 -9.70
C PRO A 185 -3.51 7.29 -8.26
N VAL A 186 -4.57 7.71 -7.56
CA VAL A 186 -4.91 7.27 -6.20
C VAL A 186 -6.18 6.45 -6.28
N ILE A 187 -6.07 5.13 -6.09
CA ILE A 187 -7.13 4.18 -6.44
C ILE A 187 -7.71 3.56 -5.16
N SER A 188 -9.01 3.71 -4.96
CA SER A 188 -9.73 3.03 -3.89
C SER A 188 -10.22 1.65 -4.33
N SER A 189 -10.24 0.70 -3.39
CA SER A 189 -10.55 -0.70 -3.62
C SER A 189 -12.07 -0.97 -3.66
N VAL A 190 -12.76 -0.32 -4.61
CA VAL A 190 -14.18 -0.53 -4.93
C VAL A 190 -14.28 -0.92 -6.41
N ALA A 191 -15.03 -1.95 -6.72
CA ALA A 191 -15.17 -2.49 -8.08
C ALA A 191 -16.61 -2.52 -8.55
N THR A 192 -16.81 -2.66 -9.88
CA THR A 192 -18.12 -2.84 -10.51
C THR A 192 -18.37 -4.29 -10.88
N GLY A 193 -19.61 -4.73 -10.72
CA GLY A 193 -20.11 -5.99 -11.24
C GLY A 193 -20.71 -5.86 -12.63
N GLU A 194 -21.00 -6.99 -13.28
CA GLU A 194 -21.53 -7.06 -14.65
C GLU A 194 -22.89 -6.35 -14.81
N ASN A 195 -23.73 -6.36 -13.76
CA ASN A 195 -25.04 -5.71 -13.80
C ASN A 195 -25.06 -4.35 -13.07
N GLY A 196 -23.87 -3.77 -12.83
CA GLY A 196 -23.72 -2.48 -12.12
C GLY A 196 -23.72 -2.59 -10.60
N GLU A 197 -23.57 -3.80 -10.04
CA GLU A 197 -23.36 -3.97 -8.61
C GLU A 197 -22.05 -3.31 -8.20
N VAL A 198 -21.99 -2.89 -6.93
CA VAL A 198 -20.78 -2.37 -6.31
C VAL A 198 -20.21 -3.41 -5.35
N PHE A 199 -18.92 -3.69 -5.45
CA PHE A 199 -18.23 -4.62 -4.57
C PHE A 199 -17.09 -3.94 -3.79
N ASN A 200 -17.04 -4.28 -2.50
CA ASN A 200 -15.89 -3.96 -1.65
C ASN A 200 -14.77 -4.97 -1.93
N ILE A 201 -13.61 -4.49 -2.33
CA ILE A 201 -12.45 -5.32 -2.65
C ILE A 201 -11.41 -5.21 -1.53
N ASN A 202 -10.73 -6.32 -1.20
CA ASN A 202 -9.56 -6.26 -0.35
C ASN A 202 -8.46 -5.43 -1.03
N ALA A 203 -7.91 -4.45 -0.32
CA ALA A 203 -6.96 -3.50 -0.91
C ALA A 203 -5.61 -4.14 -1.30
N ASP A 204 -5.15 -5.19 -0.59
CA ASP A 204 -3.94 -5.93 -0.96
C ASP A 204 -4.18 -6.68 -2.28
N THR A 205 -5.35 -7.32 -2.42
CA THR A 205 -5.78 -7.99 -3.66
C THR A 205 -5.94 -7.00 -4.82
N ALA A 206 -6.54 -5.84 -4.58
CA ALA A 206 -6.70 -4.80 -5.60
C ALA A 206 -5.32 -4.30 -6.09
N ALA A 207 -4.40 -4.02 -5.17
CA ALA A 207 -3.06 -3.57 -5.51
C ALA A 207 -2.27 -4.63 -6.29
N ALA A 208 -2.38 -5.91 -5.90
CA ALA A 208 -1.74 -7.02 -6.60
C ALA A 208 -2.27 -7.18 -8.04
N ALA A 209 -3.60 -7.10 -8.22
CA ALA A 209 -4.22 -7.20 -9.54
C ALA A 209 -3.83 -6.02 -10.45
N ILE A 210 -3.87 -4.80 -9.94
CA ILE A 210 -3.45 -3.59 -10.66
C ILE A 210 -1.96 -3.68 -11.03
N ALA A 211 -1.08 -4.07 -10.10
CA ALA A 211 0.35 -4.21 -10.35
C ALA A 211 0.64 -5.25 -11.45
N ALA A 212 -0.06 -6.37 -11.41
CA ALA A 212 0.06 -7.41 -12.42
C ALA A 212 -0.38 -6.93 -13.81
N SER A 213 -1.52 -6.24 -13.92
CA SER A 213 -2.05 -5.74 -15.19
C SER A 213 -1.20 -4.61 -15.79
N LEU A 214 -0.56 -3.80 -14.95
CA LEU A 214 0.41 -2.76 -15.36
C LEU A 214 1.81 -3.31 -15.65
N HIS A 215 2.07 -4.62 -15.46
CA HIS A 215 3.42 -5.19 -15.50
C HIS A 215 4.41 -4.37 -14.68
N ALA A 216 4.01 -4.03 -13.44
CA ALA A 216 4.77 -3.16 -12.58
C ALA A 216 6.15 -3.74 -12.26
N GLU A 217 7.15 -2.87 -12.20
CA GLU A 217 8.50 -3.23 -11.75
C GLU A 217 8.47 -3.72 -10.30
N LYS A 218 7.67 -3.07 -9.45
CA LYS A 218 7.57 -3.41 -8.03
C LYS A 218 6.16 -3.16 -7.48
N LEU A 219 5.73 -4.05 -6.59
CA LEU A 219 4.56 -3.84 -5.72
C LEU A 219 5.04 -3.71 -4.27
N LEU A 220 4.73 -2.63 -3.59
CA LEU A 220 5.00 -2.44 -2.17
C LEU A 220 3.70 -2.58 -1.37
N LEU A 221 3.63 -3.55 -0.47
CA LEU A 221 2.55 -3.70 0.50
C LEU A 221 2.98 -3.10 1.84
N MET A 222 2.50 -1.90 2.16
CA MET A 222 2.71 -1.28 3.47
C MET A 222 1.82 -1.95 4.51
N THR A 223 2.43 -2.38 5.62
CA THR A 223 1.78 -3.10 6.71
C THR A 223 2.24 -2.59 8.07
N ASP A 224 1.66 -3.12 9.16
CA ASP A 224 2.03 -2.82 10.55
C ASP A 224 3.02 -3.85 11.14
N ILE A 225 3.81 -4.49 10.29
CA ILE A 225 4.84 -5.46 10.65
C ILE A 225 6.10 -5.23 9.83
N SER A 226 7.25 -5.61 10.38
CA SER A 226 8.58 -5.43 9.76
C SER A 226 8.74 -6.21 8.43
N GLY A 227 8.02 -7.32 8.27
CA GLY A 227 8.11 -8.23 7.13
C GLY A 227 7.82 -9.66 7.55
N LEU A 228 8.38 -10.63 6.84
CA LEU A 228 8.34 -12.04 7.21
C LEU A 228 9.50 -12.35 8.16
N LEU A 229 9.17 -12.77 9.38
CA LEU A 229 10.14 -13.15 10.40
C LEU A 229 10.25 -14.68 10.46
N MET A 230 11.46 -15.22 10.64
CA MET A 230 11.65 -16.64 10.93
C MET A 230 11.06 -17.00 12.30
N ASP A 231 11.25 -16.13 13.30
CA ASP A 231 10.58 -16.15 14.58
C ASP A 231 9.73 -14.88 14.73
N LYS A 232 8.42 -15.04 14.82
CA LYS A 232 7.45 -13.91 14.88
C LYS A 232 7.66 -12.96 16.07
N ASP A 233 8.36 -13.41 17.11
CA ASP A 233 8.60 -12.67 18.35
C ASP A 233 10.01 -12.03 18.38
N ASP A 234 10.81 -12.17 17.29
CA ASP A 234 12.17 -11.64 17.17
C ASP A 234 12.37 -10.92 15.83
N ASP A 235 12.34 -9.59 15.85
CA ASP A 235 12.54 -8.74 14.66
C ASP A 235 13.92 -8.92 14.01
N SER A 236 14.93 -9.42 14.74
CA SER A 236 16.26 -9.68 14.19
C SER A 236 16.30 -10.86 13.22
N THR A 237 15.21 -11.64 13.15
CA THR A 237 15.04 -12.80 12.27
C THR A 237 14.32 -12.47 10.95
N LEU A 238 14.32 -11.20 10.56
CA LEU A 238 13.69 -10.74 9.32
C LEU A 238 14.31 -11.43 8.10
N ILE A 239 13.46 -12.02 7.27
CA ILE A 239 13.86 -12.63 6.00
C ILE A 239 13.73 -11.57 4.92
N HIS A 240 14.86 -11.09 4.40
CA HIS A 240 14.88 -10.00 3.43
C HIS A 240 14.52 -10.43 2.01
N ASP A 241 14.83 -11.68 1.64
CA ASP A 241 14.65 -12.20 0.29
C ASP A 241 14.00 -13.59 0.33
N VAL A 242 12.96 -13.80 -0.50
CA VAL A 242 12.23 -15.07 -0.58
C VAL A 242 11.87 -15.35 -2.03
N GLN A 243 12.33 -16.48 -2.55
CA GLN A 243 11.83 -16.99 -3.82
C GLN A 243 10.40 -17.55 -3.66
N VAL A 244 9.53 -17.29 -4.62
CA VAL A 244 8.14 -17.79 -4.61
C VAL A 244 8.08 -19.31 -4.49
N SER A 245 9.11 -20.02 -4.98
CA SER A 245 9.25 -21.47 -4.86
C SER A 245 9.44 -21.97 -3.41
N GLU A 246 9.90 -21.13 -2.48
CA GLU A 246 10.15 -21.47 -1.08
C GLU A 246 8.88 -21.36 -0.21
N ILE A 247 7.86 -20.65 -0.68
CA ILE A 247 6.63 -20.38 0.09
C ILE A 247 5.95 -21.65 0.62
N PRO A 248 5.80 -22.76 -0.14
CA PRO A 248 5.21 -23.99 0.40
C PRO A 248 6.00 -24.53 1.59
N SER A 249 7.33 -24.47 1.56
CA SER A 249 8.19 -24.90 2.65
C SER A 249 8.03 -24.04 3.89
N LEU A 250 8.04 -22.70 3.73
CA LEU A 250 7.85 -21.75 4.83
C LEU A 250 6.47 -21.87 5.47
N LYS A 251 5.42 -22.16 4.68
CA LYS A 251 4.09 -22.47 5.20
C LYS A 251 4.09 -23.78 6.02
N SER A 252 4.75 -24.82 5.53
CA SER A 252 4.81 -26.12 6.23
C SER A 252 5.60 -26.06 7.54
N GLN A 253 6.59 -25.18 7.63
CA GLN A 253 7.38 -24.90 8.83
C GLN A 253 6.67 -23.99 9.83
N GLY A 254 5.50 -23.44 9.47
CA GLY A 254 4.74 -22.53 10.34
C GLY A 254 5.27 -21.08 10.38
N VAL A 255 6.32 -20.76 9.62
CA VAL A 255 6.86 -19.41 9.47
C VAL A 255 5.81 -18.47 8.88
N ILE A 256 5.10 -18.93 7.85
CA ILE A 256 3.95 -18.22 7.27
C ILE A 256 2.67 -18.74 7.90
N SER A 257 2.05 -17.92 8.75
CA SER A 257 0.84 -18.32 9.49
C SER A 257 -0.14 -17.15 9.68
N GLY A 258 -1.38 -17.46 10.04
CA GLY A 258 -2.39 -16.47 10.42
C GLY A 258 -2.63 -15.39 9.38
N GLY A 259 -2.64 -14.13 9.80
CA GLY A 259 -2.90 -12.95 8.95
C GLY A 259 -1.84 -12.67 7.89
N MET A 260 -0.65 -13.32 7.95
CA MET A 260 0.38 -13.20 6.92
C MET A 260 0.03 -13.99 5.66
N ILE A 261 -0.69 -15.11 5.77
CA ILE A 261 -1.01 -15.98 4.64
C ILE A 261 -1.64 -15.19 3.48
N PRO A 262 -2.75 -14.44 3.67
CA PRO A 262 -3.38 -13.73 2.56
C PRO A 262 -2.48 -12.63 1.96
N LYS A 263 -1.61 -11.99 2.75
CA LYS A 263 -0.69 -10.97 2.25
C LYS A 263 0.39 -11.59 1.35
N ILE A 264 0.99 -12.68 1.82
CA ILE A 264 2.01 -13.41 1.04
C ILE A 264 1.38 -14.03 -0.20
N ASP A 265 0.17 -14.56 -0.12
CA ASP A 265 -0.54 -15.08 -1.28
C ASP A 265 -0.79 -13.98 -2.34
N CYS A 266 -1.09 -12.74 -1.93
CA CYS A 266 -1.17 -11.59 -2.84
C CYS A 266 0.20 -11.28 -3.49
N CYS A 267 1.31 -11.31 -2.73
CA CYS A 267 2.66 -11.12 -3.26
C CYS A 267 3.01 -12.20 -4.28
N VAL A 268 2.80 -13.46 -3.93
CA VAL A 268 3.07 -14.62 -4.79
C VAL A 268 2.26 -14.55 -6.09
N GLU A 269 0.97 -14.25 -5.99
CA GLU A 269 0.11 -14.13 -7.16
C GLU A 269 0.54 -12.99 -8.09
N ALA A 270 0.91 -11.84 -7.53
CA ALA A 270 1.43 -10.72 -8.31
C ALA A 270 2.72 -11.10 -9.07
N VAL A 271 3.67 -11.77 -8.41
CA VAL A 271 4.91 -12.24 -9.06
C VAL A 271 4.58 -13.25 -10.17
N ARG A 272 3.71 -14.23 -9.91
CA ARG A 272 3.30 -15.23 -10.92
C ARG A 272 2.61 -14.61 -12.14
N ARG A 273 1.98 -13.45 -11.96
CA ARG A 273 1.32 -12.71 -13.04
C ARG A 273 2.21 -11.65 -13.68
N GLY A 274 3.51 -11.63 -13.37
CA GLY A 274 4.51 -10.84 -14.08
C GLY A 274 5.02 -9.58 -13.40
N VAL A 275 4.65 -9.30 -12.15
CA VAL A 275 5.32 -8.27 -11.33
C VAL A 275 6.73 -8.79 -11.01
N LEU A 276 7.77 -8.00 -11.28
CA LEU A 276 9.14 -8.48 -11.10
C LEU A 276 9.48 -8.73 -9.63
N GLN A 277 9.06 -7.83 -8.75
CA GLN A 277 9.32 -7.92 -7.32
C GLN A 277 8.11 -7.42 -6.52
N THR A 278 7.78 -8.10 -5.43
CA THR A 278 6.79 -7.65 -4.47
C THR A 278 7.41 -7.59 -3.08
N ASN A 279 7.12 -6.52 -2.34
CA ASN A 279 7.71 -6.33 -1.01
C ASN A 279 6.64 -6.08 0.04
N ILE A 280 6.83 -6.67 1.21
CA ILE A 280 6.11 -6.30 2.43
C ILE A 280 7.03 -5.38 3.22
N ILE A 281 6.58 -4.16 3.51
CA ILE A 281 7.36 -3.15 4.23
C ILE A 281 6.60 -2.60 5.44
N ASP A 282 7.36 -2.17 6.45
CA ASP A 282 6.80 -1.60 7.67
C ASP A 282 6.35 -0.15 7.46
N GLY A 283 5.05 0.06 7.43
CA GLY A 283 4.44 1.39 7.31
C GLY A 283 4.49 2.22 8.60
N ARG A 284 4.97 1.66 9.72
CA ARG A 284 5.16 2.38 10.98
C ARG A 284 6.48 3.18 11.00
N ILE A 285 7.35 2.94 10.03
CA ILE A 285 8.64 3.62 9.93
C ILE A 285 8.54 4.74 8.88
N PRO A 286 8.84 6.00 9.24
CA PRO A 286 8.86 7.11 8.28
C PRO A 286 9.87 6.84 7.16
N HIS A 287 9.49 7.18 5.93
CA HIS A 287 10.32 7.02 4.73
C HIS A 287 10.70 5.58 4.37
N SER A 288 9.93 4.59 4.86
CA SER A 288 10.17 3.17 4.56
C SER A 288 10.13 2.86 3.05
N ILE A 289 9.36 3.61 2.27
CA ILE A 289 9.30 3.48 0.81
C ILE A 289 10.63 3.85 0.17
N LEU A 290 11.24 4.97 0.58
CA LEU A 290 12.55 5.39 0.06
C LEU A 290 13.66 4.44 0.52
N MET A 291 13.61 3.97 1.75
CA MET A 291 14.57 2.99 2.27
C MET A 291 14.52 1.69 1.46
N GLU A 292 13.32 1.22 1.10
CA GLU A 292 13.16 0.03 0.28
C GLU A 292 13.63 0.22 -1.17
N LEU A 293 13.41 1.38 -1.76
CA LEU A 293 13.70 1.61 -3.18
C LEU A 293 15.12 2.13 -3.44
N PHE A 294 15.72 2.82 -2.47
CA PHE A 294 16.97 3.57 -2.66
C PHE A 294 18.11 3.09 -1.75
N THR A 295 18.03 1.84 -1.25
CA THR A 295 19.15 1.18 -0.55
C THR A 295 19.34 -0.24 -1.07
N ASP A 296 20.56 -0.78 -0.93
CA ASP A 296 20.91 -2.14 -1.35
C ASP A 296 20.34 -3.20 -0.41
N GLU A 297 20.28 -2.91 0.88
CA GLU A 297 19.88 -3.87 1.91
C GLU A 297 18.36 -4.13 1.90
N GLY A 298 17.59 -3.21 1.29
CA GLY A 298 16.13 -3.24 1.39
C GLY A 298 15.65 -2.95 2.82
N PHE A 299 14.33 -2.89 3.01
CA PHE A 299 13.77 -2.53 4.31
C PHE A 299 12.74 -3.54 4.84
N GLY A 300 12.29 -4.45 4.01
CA GLY A 300 11.26 -5.43 4.35
C GLY A 300 11.60 -6.82 3.84
N THR A 301 10.56 -7.56 3.45
CA THR A 301 10.71 -8.85 2.78
C THR A 301 10.34 -8.73 1.32
N MET A 302 11.28 -9.04 0.45
CA MET A 302 11.10 -9.09 -1.00
C MET A 302 10.72 -10.52 -1.44
N PHE A 303 9.74 -10.61 -2.34
CA PHE A 303 9.35 -11.86 -3.02
C PHE A 303 9.59 -11.70 -4.51
N HIS A 304 10.22 -12.72 -5.13
CA HIS A 304 10.52 -12.73 -6.57
C HIS A 304 10.42 -14.15 -7.15
N GLY A 305 10.44 -14.25 -8.49
CA GLY A 305 10.37 -15.52 -9.23
C GLY A 305 11.67 -16.29 -9.26
#